data_5f2f592a2d99351e023233d5aaf49924
#
_entry.id   5f2f592a2d99351e023233d5aaf49924
#
_cell.length_a   1.000
_cell.length_b   1.000
_cell.length_c   1.000
_cell.angle_alpha   90.00
_cell.angle_beta   90.00
_cell.angle_gamma   90.00
#
_symmetry.space_group_name_H-M   'P 1'
#
loop_
_entity.id
_entity.type
_entity.pdbx_description
1 polymer ?
#
loop_
_entity_poly.entity_id
_entity_poly.type
_entity_poly.pdbx_seq_one_letter_code
_entity_poly.pdbx_strand_id
1 'polypeptide(L)'
;MKNIENRLLLVLSGTLLALLLIFGISFISPYNNSKRNIFTTALVNKKYNITKININIKSTGDLTLYNYVDFWGGEYFDGNNYFYFPVDNVKVNEFINKSQEIISLEKILDAKSNEQMSKYSVDNNIARVSFYSDENCVSSVNFGALNQTMDKVFLWTDKNMTVYAMDSSIIYYLDSGMKFWTDQNIIPQAISKNLDYSSIQNFTYEFTGKERSNAKPEAVEKFPSLRFSEILTSFENADKCLEIKLSDGNGTSYKYNFYPAITENGDCYIFDLEISPSMLYSEQQKEFIKKMNYCGSLSQWTYNTITKLLQ
;
A
#
# COMPACT_ATOMS: atom_id res chain seq x y z
N MET A 1 7.30 -66.86 44.26
CA MET A 1 7.13 -65.36 44.06
C MET A 1 8.31 -64.73 43.37
N LYS A 2 9.56 -64.86 43.79
CA LYS A 2 10.75 -64.28 43.16
C LYS A 2 10.89 -64.47 41.60
N ASN A 3 10.45 -65.61 41.07
CA ASN A 3 10.56 -65.89 39.63
C ASN A 3 9.53 -65.15 38.78
N ILE A 4 8.40 -64.70 39.31
CA ILE A 4 7.36 -63.98 38.60
C ILE A 4 7.74 -62.50 38.55
N GLU A 5 8.29 -61.92 39.64
CA GLU A 5 8.76 -60.56 39.72
C GLU A 5 9.93 -60.31 38.75
N ASN A 6 10.88 -61.24 38.65
CA ASN A 6 11.98 -61.11 37.69
C ASN A 6 11.54 -61.17 36.22
N ARG A 7 10.49 -61.99 35.92
CA ARG A 7 9.91 -62.05 34.57
C ARG A 7 9.16 -60.77 34.24
N LEU A 8 8.43 -60.22 35.22
CA LEU A 8 7.72 -58.94 35.03
C LEU A 8 8.71 -57.75 34.81
N LEU A 9 9.80 -57.72 35.56
CA LEU A 9 10.86 -56.73 35.41
C LEU A 9 11.57 -56.83 34.04
N LEU A 10 11.79 -58.03 33.54
CA LEU A 10 12.37 -58.26 32.20
C LEU A 10 11.44 -57.80 31.07
N VAL A 11 10.13 -58.04 31.20
CA VAL A 11 9.14 -57.59 30.22
C VAL A 11 9.03 -56.05 30.24
N LEU A 12 8.97 -55.43 31.43
CA LEU A 12 8.92 -53.98 31.59
C LEU A 12 10.18 -53.27 31.07
N SER A 13 11.36 -53.81 31.35
CA SER A 13 12.61 -53.26 30.85
C SER A 13 12.71 -53.41 29.31
N GLY A 14 12.27 -54.52 28.76
CA GLY A 14 12.23 -54.74 27.31
C GLY A 14 11.24 -53.80 26.58
N THR A 15 10.06 -53.56 27.15
CA THR A 15 9.11 -52.59 26.60
C THR A 15 9.61 -51.15 26.73
N LEU A 16 10.27 -50.78 27.82
CA LEU A 16 10.86 -49.47 27.99
C LEU A 16 12.00 -49.25 26.99
N LEU A 17 12.83 -50.26 26.75
CA LEU A 17 13.92 -50.18 25.75
C LEU A 17 13.36 -50.07 24.32
N ALA A 18 12.30 -50.79 23.99
CA ALA A 18 11.62 -50.71 22.71
C ALA A 18 10.98 -49.32 22.51
N LEU A 19 10.35 -48.74 23.54
CA LEU A 19 9.80 -47.38 23.49
C LEU A 19 10.91 -46.31 23.33
N LEU A 20 12.03 -46.48 24.03
CA LEU A 20 13.19 -45.59 23.87
C LEU A 20 13.83 -45.70 22.49
N LEU A 21 13.86 -46.90 21.90
CA LEU A 21 14.33 -47.09 20.53
C LEU A 21 13.36 -46.46 19.51
N ILE A 22 12.05 -46.65 19.67
CA ILE A 22 11.05 -46.02 18.80
C ILE A 22 11.11 -44.50 18.93
N PHE A 23 11.24 -43.97 20.15
CA PHE A 23 11.40 -42.55 20.41
C PHE A 23 12.74 -42.01 19.82
N GLY A 24 13.84 -42.72 20.04
CA GLY A 24 15.14 -42.42 19.48
C GLY A 24 15.14 -42.44 17.95
N ILE A 25 14.49 -43.41 17.33
CA ILE A 25 14.32 -43.47 15.88
C ILE A 25 13.39 -42.36 15.37
N SER A 26 12.40 -41.93 16.15
CA SER A 26 11.56 -40.79 15.84
C SER A 26 12.34 -39.46 15.90
N PHE A 27 13.34 -39.36 16.78
CA PHE A 27 14.25 -38.21 16.84
C PHE A 27 15.41 -38.31 15.83
N ILE A 28 15.82 -39.53 15.47
CA ILE A 28 16.88 -39.81 14.47
C ILE A 28 16.28 -40.08 13.10
N SER A 29 14.93 -40.29 13.01
CA SER A 29 14.26 -40.17 11.73
C SER A 29 14.79 -38.86 11.16
N PRO A 30 15.52 -38.89 10.05
CA PRO A 30 15.97 -37.66 9.48
C PRO A 30 14.70 -36.88 9.28
N TYR A 31 14.49 -35.91 10.14
CA TYR A 31 13.80 -34.73 9.75
C TYR A 31 14.37 -34.50 8.37
N ASN A 32 13.58 -34.89 7.38
CA ASN A 32 14.00 -34.80 6.02
C ASN A 32 14.37 -33.33 5.86
N ASN A 33 15.62 -33.01 6.10
CA ASN A 33 16.30 -31.90 5.54
C ASN A 33 16.29 -32.19 4.03
N SER A 34 15.08 -32.27 3.48
CA SER A 34 14.87 -31.90 2.10
C SER A 34 15.57 -30.55 2.08
N LYS A 35 16.78 -30.52 1.52
CA LYS A 35 17.57 -29.32 1.32
C LYS A 35 16.57 -28.34 0.75
N ARG A 36 16.01 -27.48 1.62
CA ARG A 36 15.04 -26.47 1.19
C ARG A 36 15.82 -25.78 0.09
N ASN A 37 15.35 -25.92 -1.14
CA ASN A 37 15.98 -25.25 -2.26
C ASN A 37 15.70 -23.76 -2.08
N ILE A 38 16.56 -23.14 -1.26
CA ILE A 38 16.49 -21.70 -0.96
C ILE A 38 17.32 -21.01 -2.00
N PHE A 39 16.68 -20.12 -2.71
CA PHE A 39 17.32 -19.24 -3.69
C PHE A 39 17.36 -17.83 -3.11
N THR A 40 18.45 -17.13 -3.32
CA THR A 40 18.55 -15.72 -2.98
C THR A 40 18.41 -14.90 -4.25
N THR A 41 17.43 -14.02 -4.29
CA THR A 41 17.18 -13.13 -5.43
C THR A 41 16.43 -11.88 -4.97
N ALA A 42 16.30 -10.91 -5.84
CA ALA A 42 15.40 -9.77 -5.63
C ALA A 42 14.16 -9.94 -6.52
N LEU A 43 13.03 -9.35 -6.12
CA LEU A 43 11.83 -9.31 -6.97
C LEU A 43 12.08 -8.47 -8.22
N VAL A 44 12.87 -7.42 -8.10
CA VAL A 44 13.34 -6.60 -9.23
C VAL A 44 14.80 -6.24 -9.05
N ASN A 45 15.57 -6.28 -10.13
CA ASN A 45 17.03 -6.03 -10.07
C ASN A 45 17.30 -4.53 -9.85
N LYS A 46 18.23 -4.21 -8.93
CA LYS A 46 18.66 -2.84 -8.59
C LYS A 46 19.21 -2.02 -9.77
N LYS A 47 19.63 -2.66 -10.85
CA LYS A 47 20.12 -1.96 -12.05
C LYS A 47 19.01 -1.18 -12.78
N TYR A 48 17.75 -1.50 -12.53
CA TYR A 48 16.64 -0.84 -13.18
C TYR A 48 16.17 0.38 -12.37
N ASN A 49 16.04 1.52 -13.05
CA ASN A 49 15.34 2.68 -12.54
C ASN A 49 13.83 2.44 -12.73
N ILE A 50 13.08 2.31 -11.65
CA ILE A 50 11.66 2.02 -11.73
C ILE A 50 10.89 3.33 -11.97
N THR A 51 10.19 3.39 -13.09
CA THR A 51 9.41 4.54 -13.53
C THR A 51 7.90 4.33 -13.44
N LYS A 52 7.45 3.05 -13.36
CA LYS A 52 6.05 2.70 -13.20
C LYS A 52 5.91 1.38 -12.46
N ILE A 53 4.88 1.28 -11.62
CA ILE A 53 4.51 0.05 -10.91
C ILE A 53 3.01 -0.18 -11.14
N ASN A 54 2.65 -1.34 -11.68
CA ASN A 54 1.25 -1.77 -11.75
C ASN A 54 1.00 -2.79 -10.65
N ILE A 55 -0.04 -2.57 -9.87
CA ILE A 55 -0.50 -3.45 -8.80
C ILE A 55 -1.97 -3.78 -9.10
N ASN A 56 -2.21 -4.98 -9.62
CA ASN A 56 -3.55 -5.50 -9.82
C ASN A 56 -3.93 -6.29 -8.58
N ILE A 57 -4.91 -5.80 -7.82
CA ILE A 57 -5.41 -6.43 -6.60
C ILE A 57 -6.81 -6.95 -6.90
N LYS A 58 -7.00 -8.25 -6.82
CA LYS A 58 -8.26 -8.88 -7.22
C LYS A 58 -9.49 -8.37 -6.44
N SER A 59 -9.29 -8.00 -5.18
CA SER A 59 -10.38 -7.53 -4.30
C SER A 59 -10.72 -6.06 -4.44
N THR A 60 -9.78 -5.21 -4.89
CA THR A 60 -9.92 -3.76 -4.85
C THR A 60 -9.77 -3.06 -6.18
N GLY A 61 -9.20 -3.72 -7.21
CA GLY A 61 -9.04 -3.14 -8.53
C GLY A 61 -7.58 -2.90 -8.94
N ASP A 62 -7.39 -2.12 -9.99
CA ASP A 62 -6.11 -1.88 -10.62
C ASP A 62 -5.52 -0.56 -10.16
N LEU A 63 -4.30 -0.61 -9.65
CA LEU A 63 -3.54 0.54 -9.21
C LEU A 63 -2.28 0.68 -10.06
N THR A 64 -2.03 1.87 -10.59
CA THR A 64 -0.80 2.22 -11.28
C THR A 64 -0.14 3.40 -10.59
N LEU A 65 1.14 3.25 -10.26
CA LEU A 65 1.98 4.32 -9.71
C LEU A 65 2.96 4.76 -10.80
N TYR A 66 2.98 6.06 -11.09
CA TYR A 66 3.85 6.68 -12.10
C TYR A 66 4.87 7.61 -11.46
N ASN A 67 6.12 7.49 -11.85
CA ASN A 67 7.19 8.42 -11.48
C ASN A 67 7.24 9.59 -12.46
N TYR A 68 6.89 10.77 -11.98
CA TYR A 68 6.97 12.03 -12.73
C TYR A 68 8.28 12.77 -12.49
N VAL A 69 9.36 12.06 -12.13
CA VAL A 69 10.71 12.58 -11.79
C VAL A 69 10.74 13.20 -10.39
N ASP A 70 9.91 14.21 -10.14
CA ASP A 70 9.89 14.95 -8.87
C ASP A 70 8.94 14.34 -7.84
N PHE A 71 7.92 13.61 -8.30
CA PHE A 71 6.90 12.98 -7.45
C PHE A 71 6.32 11.72 -8.09
N TRP A 72 5.69 10.89 -7.27
CA TRP A 72 4.86 9.77 -7.70
C TRP A 72 3.40 10.16 -7.74
N GLY A 73 2.73 9.83 -8.83
CA GLY A 73 1.29 9.95 -8.98
C GLY A 73 0.61 8.59 -9.05
N GLY A 74 -0.60 8.49 -8.53
CA GLY A 74 -1.40 7.27 -8.53
C GLY A 74 -2.60 7.38 -9.46
N GLU A 75 -2.84 6.30 -10.19
CA GLU A 75 -4.06 6.07 -10.96
C GLU A 75 -4.70 4.78 -10.43
N TYR A 76 -5.95 4.85 -10.06
CA TYR A 76 -6.72 3.72 -9.57
C TYR A 76 -7.96 3.51 -10.43
N PHE A 77 -8.22 2.28 -10.83
CA PHE A 77 -9.41 1.88 -11.57
C PHE A 77 -10.27 0.95 -10.71
N ASP A 78 -11.49 1.37 -10.40
CA ASP A 78 -12.45 0.62 -9.56
C ASP A 78 -13.32 -0.37 -10.35
N GLY A 79 -13.05 -0.53 -11.65
CA GLY A 79 -13.86 -1.31 -12.58
C GLY A 79 -14.79 -0.45 -13.47
N ASN A 80 -15.04 0.81 -13.11
CA ASN A 80 -15.89 1.74 -13.86
C ASN A 80 -15.18 3.06 -14.13
N ASN A 81 -14.48 3.61 -13.15
CA ASN A 81 -13.90 4.96 -13.19
C ASN A 81 -12.41 4.94 -12.87
N TYR A 82 -11.69 5.92 -13.43
CA TYR A 82 -10.32 6.21 -13.08
C TYR A 82 -10.27 7.34 -12.07
N PHE A 83 -9.47 7.16 -11.02
CA PHE A 83 -9.19 8.15 -10.00
C PHE A 83 -7.71 8.44 -9.98
N TYR A 84 -7.36 9.72 -9.95
CA TYR A 84 -5.98 10.20 -9.92
C TYR A 84 -5.73 10.87 -8.57
N PHE A 85 -4.64 10.49 -7.91
CA PHE A 85 -4.38 10.94 -6.54
C PHE A 85 -2.87 11.13 -6.29
N PRO A 86 -2.49 12.00 -5.33
CA PRO A 86 -1.10 12.16 -4.92
C PRO A 86 -0.65 10.94 -4.12
N VAL A 87 0.55 10.46 -4.41
CA VAL A 87 1.11 9.27 -3.78
C VAL A 87 2.14 9.66 -2.73
N ASP A 88 2.16 8.94 -1.62
CA ASP A 88 3.20 9.06 -0.60
C ASP A 88 4.54 8.52 -1.14
N ASN A 89 5.43 9.42 -1.51
CA ASN A 89 6.73 9.09 -2.09
C ASN A 89 7.59 8.20 -1.18
N VAL A 90 7.44 8.32 0.14
CA VAL A 90 8.20 7.51 1.10
C VAL A 90 7.79 6.06 0.99
N LYS A 91 6.49 5.77 0.97
CA LYS A 91 5.96 4.41 0.84
C LYS A 91 6.37 3.74 -0.47
N VAL A 92 6.33 4.48 -1.59
CA VAL A 92 6.76 3.93 -2.88
C VAL A 92 8.24 3.59 -2.87
N ASN A 93 9.07 4.49 -2.35
CA ASN A 93 10.50 4.26 -2.26
C ASN A 93 10.84 3.07 -1.33
N GLU A 94 10.14 2.93 -0.21
CA GLU A 94 10.27 1.77 0.67
C GLU A 94 9.90 0.47 -0.04
N PHE A 95 8.79 0.46 -0.78
CA PHE A 95 8.35 -0.71 -1.54
C PHE A 95 9.35 -1.09 -2.64
N ILE A 96 9.86 -0.11 -3.39
CA ILE A 96 10.90 -0.34 -4.41
C ILE A 96 12.16 -0.90 -3.75
N ASN A 97 12.64 -0.29 -2.68
CA ASN A 97 13.82 -0.75 -1.95
C ASN A 97 13.64 -2.18 -1.46
N LYS A 98 12.51 -2.48 -0.81
CA LYS A 98 12.18 -3.84 -0.35
C LYS A 98 12.11 -4.84 -1.50
N SER A 99 11.58 -4.45 -2.64
CA SER A 99 11.50 -5.30 -3.85
C SER A 99 12.87 -5.53 -4.51
N GLN A 100 13.81 -4.62 -4.28
CA GLN A 100 15.19 -4.69 -4.77
C GLN A 100 16.17 -5.33 -3.77
N GLU A 101 15.74 -5.58 -2.55
CA GLU A 101 16.53 -6.32 -1.56
C GLU A 101 16.70 -7.78 -1.99
N ILE A 102 17.83 -8.36 -1.59
CA ILE A 102 18.06 -9.79 -1.76
C ILE A 102 17.22 -10.52 -0.70
N ILE A 103 16.26 -11.28 -1.16
CA ILE A 103 15.35 -12.09 -0.35
C ILE A 103 15.64 -13.58 -0.54
N SER A 104 15.24 -14.36 0.44
CA SER A 104 15.28 -15.82 0.36
C SER A 104 13.94 -16.35 -0.14
N LEU A 105 13.96 -16.99 -1.30
CA LEU A 105 12.83 -17.72 -1.87
C LEU A 105 13.00 -19.21 -1.59
N GLU A 106 12.01 -19.80 -0.92
CA GLU A 106 11.92 -21.24 -0.75
C GLU A 106 11.16 -21.84 -1.93
N LYS A 107 11.80 -22.67 -2.73
CA LYS A 107 11.11 -23.37 -3.81
C LYS A 107 10.20 -24.44 -3.25
N ILE A 108 8.91 -24.32 -3.51
CA ILE A 108 7.87 -25.21 -3.02
C ILE A 108 7.59 -26.31 -4.03
N LEU A 109 7.39 -25.96 -5.30
CA LEU A 109 6.95 -26.88 -6.32
C LEU A 109 7.36 -26.43 -7.72
N ASP A 110 7.83 -27.37 -8.55
CA ASP A 110 7.76 -27.26 -10.00
C ASP A 110 6.45 -27.89 -10.45
N ALA A 111 5.43 -27.09 -10.69
CA ALA A 111 4.13 -27.58 -11.09
C ALA A 111 4.17 -28.13 -12.51
N LYS A 112 3.51 -29.28 -12.71
CA LYS A 112 3.36 -29.91 -14.03
C LYS A 112 1.99 -29.64 -14.66
N SER A 113 1.10 -29.04 -13.89
CA SER A 113 -0.28 -28.71 -14.32
C SER A 113 -0.83 -27.51 -13.55
N ASN A 114 -1.83 -26.85 -14.11
CA ASN A 114 -2.57 -25.78 -13.43
C ASN A 114 -3.26 -26.28 -12.15
N GLU A 115 -3.74 -27.53 -12.13
CA GLU A 115 -4.36 -28.13 -10.93
C GLU A 115 -3.39 -28.19 -9.75
N GLN A 116 -2.11 -28.47 -10.00
CA GLN A 116 -1.09 -28.42 -8.94
C GLN A 116 -0.84 -26.99 -8.45
N MET A 117 -0.88 -26.02 -9.34
CA MET A 117 -0.71 -24.61 -9.00
C MET A 117 -1.91 -24.05 -8.25
N SER A 118 -3.14 -24.49 -8.54
CA SER A 118 -4.37 -23.99 -7.89
C SER A 118 -4.36 -24.17 -6.37
N LYS A 119 -3.66 -25.20 -5.86
CA LYS A 119 -3.45 -25.41 -4.41
C LYS A 119 -2.74 -24.25 -3.70
N TYR A 120 -2.03 -23.42 -4.44
CA TYR A 120 -1.33 -22.22 -3.96
C TYR A 120 -2.03 -20.93 -4.38
N SER A 121 -3.31 -21.04 -4.74
CA SER A 121 -4.17 -19.94 -5.18
C SER A 121 -3.67 -19.22 -6.43
N VAL A 122 -3.11 -19.98 -7.38
CA VAL A 122 -2.72 -19.43 -8.69
C VAL A 122 -3.92 -18.86 -9.44
N ASP A 123 -5.08 -19.56 -9.35
CA ASP A 123 -6.34 -19.11 -9.98
C ASP A 123 -7.01 -17.95 -9.23
N ASN A 124 -6.55 -17.70 -8.00
CA ASN A 124 -7.09 -16.69 -7.11
C ASN A 124 -5.95 -15.92 -6.42
N ASN A 125 -5.05 -15.32 -7.23
CA ASN A 125 -3.96 -14.51 -6.73
C ASN A 125 -4.50 -13.34 -5.88
N ILE A 126 -3.76 -13.01 -4.83
CA ILE A 126 -4.05 -11.81 -4.00
C ILE A 126 -3.77 -10.58 -4.83
N ALA A 127 -2.58 -10.55 -5.46
CA ALA A 127 -2.17 -9.44 -6.30
C ALA A 127 -1.18 -9.89 -7.38
N ARG A 128 -1.13 -9.11 -8.45
CA ARG A 128 -0.05 -9.15 -9.43
C ARG A 128 0.66 -7.81 -9.42
N VAL A 129 2.00 -7.85 -9.30
CA VAL A 129 2.83 -6.64 -9.33
C VAL A 129 3.76 -6.69 -10.53
N SER A 130 3.76 -5.62 -11.32
CA SER A 130 4.65 -5.47 -12.46
C SER A 130 5.44 -4.18 -12.34
N PHE A 131 6.75 -4.28 -12.46
CA PHE A 131 7.68 -3.16 -12.39
C PHE A 131 8.16 -2.81 -13.80
N TYR A 132 8.21 -1.53 -14.09
CA TYR A 132 8.64 -1.01 -15.39
C TYR A 132 9.82 -0.06 -15.22
N SER A 133 10.74 -0.14 -16.15
CA SER A 133 11.77 0.87 -16.40
C SER A 133 11.44 1.44 -17.77
N ASP A 134 11.02 2.69 -17.80
CA ASP A 134 10.37 3.31 -18.96
C ASP A 134 9.19 2.46 -19.47
N GLU A 135 9.17 2.12 -20.75
CA GLU A 135 8.10 1.30 -21.34
C GLU A 135 8.28 -0.21 -21.14
N ASN A 136 9.42 -0.64 -20.59
CA ASN A 136 9.76 -2.05 -20.50
C ASN A 136 9.34 -2.66 -19.16
N CYS A 137 8.51 -3.71 -19.19
CA CYS A 137 8.25 -4.52 -18.01
C CYS A 137 9.51 -5.32 -17.65
N VAL A 138 10.18 -4.96 -16.57
CA VAL A 138 11.45 -5.57 -16.12
C VAL A 138 11.24 -6.71 -15.14
N SER A 139 10.10 -6.74 -14.44
CA SER A 139 9.70 -7.83 -13.55
C SER A 139 8.20 -7.88 -13.40
N SER A 140 7.64 -9.09 -13.33
CA SER A 140 6.24 -9.32 -13.01
C SER A 140 6.14 -10.52 -12.09
N VAL A 141 5.45 -10.35 -10.96
CA VAL A 141 5.31 -11.35 -9.90
C VAL A 141 3.83 -11.46 -9.50
N ASN A 142 3.36 -12.69 -9.43
CA ASN A 142 2.02 -13.00 -8.92
C ASN A 142 2.15 -13.49 -7.47
N PHE A 143 1.34 -12.92 -6.58
CA PHE A 143 1.23 -13.30 -5.17
C PHE A 143 -0.05 -14.08 -4.94
N GLY A 144 0.09 -15.29 -4.42
CA GLY A 144 -1.01 -16.20 -4.11
C GLY A 144 -1.41 -16.15 -2.64
N ALA A 145 -1.90 -17.29 -2.13
CA ALA A 145 -2.31 -17.39 -0.74
C ALA A 145 -1.16 -17.25 0.25
N LEU A 146 -1.50 -16.89 1.47
CA LEU A 146 -0.63 -17.07 2.63
C LEU A 146 -0.58 -18.55 3.04
N ASN A 147 0.53 -18.97 3.63
CA ASN A 147 0.60 -20.28 4.27
C ASN A 147 -0.27 -20.33 5.54
N GLN A 148 -0.41 -21.50 6.16
CA GLN A 148 -1.25 -21.69 7.34
C GLN A 148 -0.84 -20.84 8.55
N THR A 149 0.45 -20.54 8.68
CA THR A 149 1.00 -19.71 9.78
C THR A 149 1.00 -18.22 9.45
N MET A 150 0.61 -17.83 8.23
CA MET A 150 0.57 -16.46 7.73
C MET A 150 1.93 -15.74 7.71
N ASP A 151 3.03 -16.43 7.92
CA ASP A 151 4.38 -15.89 7.91
C ASP A 151 5.00 -15.88 6.50
N LYS A 152 4.40 -16.63 5.55
CA LYS A 152 4.85 -16.70 4.17
C LYS A 152 3.72 -16.50 3.17
N VAL A 153 4.06 -15.91 2.04
CA VAL A 153 3.19 -15.81 0.86
C VAL A 153 3.77 -16.64 -0.29
N PHE A 154 2.89 -17.34 -1.00
CA PHE A 154 3.26 -18.04 -2.23
C PHE A 154 3.34 -17.07 -3.39
N LEU A 155 4.33 -17.27 -4.26
CA LEU A 155 4.52 -16.43 -5.45
C LEU A 155 5.00 -17.26 -6.64
N TRP A 156 4.74 -16.74 -7.83
CA TRP A 156 5.23 -17.28 -9.09
C TRP A 156 5.39 -16.17 -10.14
N THR A 157 6.11 -16.47 -11.20
CA THR A 157 6.23 -15.58 -12.35
C THR A 157 5.55 -16.21 -13.58
N ASP A 158 5.14 -15.39 -14.52
CA ASP A 158 4.51 -15.89 -15.77
C ASP A 158 5.47 -16.72 -16.65
N LYS A 159 6.76 -16.67 -16.35
CA LYS A 159 7.81 -17.35 -17.15
C LYS A 159 7.92 -18.84 -16.88
N ASN A 160 7.49 -19.30 -15.72
CA ASN A 160 7.58 -20.70 -15.34
C ASN A 160 6.46 -21.08 -14.35
N MET A 161 6.21 -22.38 -14.25
CA MET A 161 5.22 -22.94 -13.32
C MET A 161 5.85 -23.31 -11.96
N THR A 162 6.92 -22.61 -11.56
CA THR A 162 7.56 -22.83 -10.26
C THR A 162 6.93 -21.93 -9.21
N VAL A 163 6.44 -22.54 -8.14
CA VAL A 163 5.90 -21.86 -6.97
C VAL A 163 7.01 -21.70 -5.94
N TYR A 164 7.15 -20.51 -5.45
CA TYR A 164 8.05 -20.15 -4.36
C TYR A 164 7.26 -19.67 -3.15
N ALA A 165 7.90 -19.63 -1.98
CA ALA A 165 7.40 -18.94 -0.79
C ALA A 165 8.44 -17.95 -0.31
N MET A 166 7.97 -16.78 0.14
CA MET A 166 8.78 -15.73 0.76
C MET A 166 8.09 -15.21 2.01
N ASP A 167 8.78 -14.38 2.77
CA ASP A 167 8.22 -13.66 3.90
C ASP A 167 6.98 -12.86 3.51
N SER A 168 5.92 -12.94 4.30
CA SER A 168 4.62 -12.34 3.99
C SER A 168 4.57 -10.82 4.16
N SER A 169 5.59 -10.19 4.69
CA SER A 169 5.61 -8.74 4.95
C SER A 169 5.41 -7.86 3.70
N ILE A 170 5.63 -8.41 2.51
CA ILE A 170 5.35 -7.73 1.25
C ILE A 170 3.85 -7.46 1.06
N ILE A 171 2.98 -8.29 1.63
CA ILE A 171 1.52 -8.17 1.52
C ILE A 171 1.02 -6.86 2.11
N TYR A 172 1.71 -6.31 3.10
CA TYR A 172 1.42 -5.00 3.67
C TYR A 172 1.28 -3.89 2.61
N TYR A 173 2.04 -3.97 1.53
CA TYR A 173 1.98 -3.01 0.41
C TYR A 173 0.87 -3.34 -0.61
N LEU A 174 0.27 -4.51 -0.54
CA LEU A 174 -0.63 -5.01 -1.58
C LEU A 174 -2.10 -5.09 -1.15
N ASP A 175 -2.40 -5.07 0.15
CA ASP A 175 -3.73 -5.39 0.67
C ASP A 175 -4.67 -4.18 0.79
N SER A 176 -4.15 -2.97 0.86
CA SER A 176 -4.92 -1.77 1.24
C SER A 176 -5.31 -0.86 0.07
N GLY A 177 -5.03 -1.26 -1.17
CA GLY A 177 -5.43 -0.50 -2.36
C GLY A 177 -4.97 0.96 -2.36
N MET A 178 -5.75 1.83 -3.00
CA MET A 178 -5.47 3.26 -3.15
C MET A 178 -5.19 3.96 -1.81
N LYS A 179 -5.96 3.64 -0.76
CA LYS A 179 -5.87 4.27 0.56
C LYS A 179 -4.46 4.18 1.17
N PHE A 180 -3.79 3.05 1.00
CA PHE A 180 -2.43 2.86 1.51
C PHE A 180 -1.43 3.80 0.86
N TRP A 181 -1.54 3.97 -0.46
CA TRP A 181 -0.57 4.71 -1.25
C TRP A 181 -0.77 6.22 -1.23
N THR A 182 -1.93 6.71 -0.83
CA THR A 182 -2.27 8.12 -0.86
C THR A 182 -1.43 8.94 0.11
N ASP A 183 -0.93 10.08 -0.36
CA ASP A 183 -0.44 11.16 0.49
C ASP A 183 -1.63 11.81 1.19
N GLN A 184 -1.74 11.61 2.49
CA GLN A 184 -2.86 12.08 3.31
C GLN A 184 -2.69 13.52 3.83
N ASN A 185 -1.64 14.23 3.44
CA ASN A 185 -1.51 15.64 3.81
C ASN A 185 -2.59 16.46 3.10
N ILE A 186 -3.18 17.43 3.79
CA ILE A 186 -4.23 18.26 3.21
C ILE A 186 -3.73 19.03 1.99
N ILE A 187 -2.49 19.53 2.03
CA ILE A 187 -1.75 19.96 0.84
C ILE A 187 -0.82 18.81 0.45
N PRO A 188 -1.00 18.20 -0.72
CA PRO A 188 -0.21 17.06 -1.13
C PRO A 188 1.29 17.39 -1.20
N GLN A 189 2.08 16.85 -0.27
CA GLN A 189 3.53 17.10 -0.22
C GLN A 189 4.25 16.50 -1.43
N ALA A 190 3.72 15.43 -1.99
CA ALA A 190 4.24 14.82 -3.20
C ALA A 190 4.33 15.83 -4.35
N ILE A 191 3.33 16.71 -4.51
CA ILE A 191 3.28 17.72 -5.57
C ILE A 191 4.01 18.98 -5.15
N SER A 192 4.06 19.23 -3.86
CA SER A 192 4.58 20.47 -3.29
C SER A 192 6.02 20.35 -2.78
N LYS A 193 6.83 19.51 -3.37
CA LYS A 193 8.22 19.18 -2.96
C LYS A 193 9.10 20.41 -2.64
N ASN A 194 8.72 21.57 -3.11
CA ASN A 194 9.36 22.85 -2.83
C ASN A 194 8.42 23.86 -2.15
N LEU A 195 7.32 23.38 -1.54
CA LEU A 195 6.48 24.24 -0.72
C LEU A 195 7.28 24.63 0.53
N ASP A 196 7.93 25.75 0.43
CA ASP A 196 8.22 26.53 1.61
C ASP A 196 6.87 27.04 2.13
N TYR A 197 6.40 26.50 3.23
CA TYR A 197 5.15 26.91 3.87
C TYR A 197 5.14 28.40 4.21
N SER A 198 6.32 29.03 4.34
CA SER A 198 6.47 30.49 4.41
C SER A 198 6.09 31.19 3.12
N SER A 199 5.94 30.46 2.02
CA SER A 199 5.62 31.00 0.69
C SER A 199 4.14 30.90 0.30
N ILE A 200 3.26 30.41 1.19
CA ILE A 200 1.83 30.43 0.90
C ILE A 200 1.34 31.85 0.79
N GLN A 201 0.71 32.14 -0.34
CA GLN A 201 0.16 33.43 -0.68
C GLN A 201 -1.35 33.33 -0.93
N ASN A 202 -2.04 34.45 -0.87
CA ASN A 202 -3.46 34.56 -1.24
C ASN A 202 -4.34 33.53 -0.51
N PHE A 203 -4.03 33.22 0.75
CA PHE A 203 -4.87 32.31 1.53
C PHE A 203 -6.14 33.02 1.95
N THR A 204 -7.24 32.69 1.28
CA THR A 204 -8.58 33.23 1.52
C THR A 204 -9.56 32.10 1.86
N TYR A 205 -10.61 32.44 2.61
CA TYR A 205 -11.68 31.50 2.94
C TYR A 205 -13.05 32.18 2.92
N GLU A 206 -14.08 31.38 2.72
CA GLU A 206 -15.46 31.83 2.65
C GLU A 206 -16.38 30.76 3.26
N PHE A 207 -17.02 31.08 4.39
CA PHE A 207 -18.12 30.25 4.92
C PHE A 207 -19.40 30.57 4.15
N THR A 208 -20.26 29.56 3.94
CA THR A 208 -21.54 29.77 3.28
C THR A 208 -22.35 30.88 3.94
N GLY A 209 -22.78 31.83 3.12
CA GLY A 209 -23.56 33.00 3.60
C GLY A 209 -22.74 34.11 4.27
N LYS A 210 -21.40 34.03 4.23
CA LYS A 210 -20.50 35.08 4.75
C LYS A 210 -19.62 35.65 3.62
N GLU A 211 -19.09 36.84 3.85
CA GLU A 211 -18.12 37.45 2.95
C GLU A 211 -16.75 36.71 3.01
N ARG A 212 -16.06 36.72 1.90
CA ARG A 212 -14.70 36.18 1.80
C ARG A 212 -13.74 36.97 2.69
N SER A 213 -12.90 36.26 3.42
CA SER A 213 -11.90 36.81 4.33
C SER A 213 -10.50 36.25 4.02
N ASN A 214 -9.47 36.98 4.42
CA ASN A 214 -8.10 36.53 4.39
C ASN A 214 -7.79 35.68 5.64
N ALA A 215 -7.03 34.61 5.45
CA ALA A 215 -6.59 33.79 6.58
C ALA A 215 -5.53 34.52 7.43
N LYS A 216 -5.55 34.26 8.73
CA LYS A 216 -4.53 34.76 9.66
C LYS A 216 -3.17 34.04 9.41
N PRO A 217 -2.04 34.65 9.78
CA PRO A 217 -0.72 34.01 9.63
C PRO A 217 -0.63 32.63 10.28
N GLU A 218 -1.25 32.44 11.44
CA GLU A 218 -1.29 31.15 12.13
C GLU A 218 -1.99 30.05 11.31
N ALA A 219 -3.04 30.38 10.57
CA ALA A 219 -3.70 29.44 9.68
C ALA A 219 -2.81 29.09 8.48
N VAL A 220 -2.10 30.07 7.93
CA VAL A 220 -1.15 29.87 6.84
C VAL A 220 -0.05 28.88 7.25
N GLU A 221 0.45 28.97 8.47
CA GLU A 221 1.51 28.10 9.00
C GLU A 221 0.99 26.67 9.29
N LYS A 222 -0.20 26.54 9.89
CA LYS A 222 -0.68 25.26 10.41
C LYS A 222 -1.49 24.44 9.41
N PHE A 223 -2.22 25.07 8.51
CA PHE A 223 -3.09 24.36 7.56
C PHE A 223 -2.35 23.29 6.73
N PRO A 224 -1.15 23.54 6.19
CA PRO A 224 -0.42 22.55 5.40
C PRO A 224 -0.04 21.28 6.17
N SER A 225 0.11 21.37 7.48
CA SER A 225 0.47 20.22 8.34
C SER A 225 -0.71 19.30 8.68
N LEU A 226 -1.94 19.72 8.35
CA LEU A 226 -3.13 18.94 8.62
C LEU A 226 -3.22 17.72 7.70
N ARG A 227 -3.87 16.67 8.20
CA ARG A 227 -4.04 15.43 7.45
C ARG A 227 -5.51 15.06 7.40
N PHE A 228 -5.92 14.49 6.29
CA PHE A 228 -7.24 13.89 6.17
C PHE A 228 -7.19 12.39 6.57
N SER A 229 -8.35 11.85 6.89
CA SER A 229 -8.45 10.51 7.45
C SER A 229 -8.49 9.44 6.36
N GLU A 230 -9.20 9.72 5.28
CA GLU A 230 -9.50 8.72 4.26
C GLU A 230 -9.71 9.38 2.90
N ILE A 231 -9.23 8.70 1.85
CA ILE A 231 -9.55 9.08 0.47
C ILE A 231 -10.85 8.41 0.05
N LEU A 232 -11.69 9.16 -0.65
CA LEU A 232 -12.98 8.71 -1.16
C LEU A 232 -13.00 8.89 -2.68
N THR A 233 -13.63 7.97 -3.38
CA THR A 233 -13.83 8.06 -4.84
C THR A 233 -15.09 8.83 -5.21
N SER A 234 -16.05 8.91 -4.30
CA SER A 234 -17.28 9.68 -4.46
C SER A 234 -17.89 9.98 -3.09
N PHE A 235 -18.78 10.96 -3.04
CA PHE A 235 -19.63 11.24 -1.89
C PHE A 235 -20.99 11.76 -2.36
N GLU A 236 -21.99 11.65 -1.52
CA GLU A 236 -23.31 12.22 -1.81
C GLU A 236 -23.22 13.75 -1.75
N ASN A 237 -23.87 14.41 -2.71
CA ASN A 237 -23.90 15.87 -2.78
C ASN A 237 -24.56 16.46 -1.53
N ALA A 238 -23.82 17.30 -0.84
CA ALA A 238 -24.28 18.14 0.26
C ALA A 238 -24.01 19.60 -0.08
N ASP A 239 -24.66 20.52 0.65
CA ASP A 239 -24.36 21.94 0.47
C ASP A 239 -22.97 22.26 1.01
N LYS A 240 -22.19 22.99 0.19
CA LYS A 240 -20.85 23.45 0.57
C LYS A 240 -20.94 24.36 1.80
N CYS A 241 -20.16 24.08 2.84
CA CYS A 241 -20.15 24.85 4.08
C CYS A 241 -18.94 25.80 4.19
N LEU A 242 -17.82 25.48 3.53
CA LEU A 242 -16.59 26.28 3.54
C LEU A 242 -15.84 26.12 2.22
N GLU A 243 -15.32 27.22 1.69
CA GLU A 243 -14.36 27.25 0.58
C GLU A 243 -13.03 27.80 1.08
N ILE A 244 -11.91 27.18 0.71
CA ILE A 244 -10.57 27.69 0.96
C ILE A 244 -9.82 27.79 -0.38
N LYS A 245 -9.18 28.93 -0.61
CA LYS A 245 -8.27 29.12 -1.75
C LYS A 245 -6.93 29.59 -1.23
N LEU A 246 -5.87 28.98 -1.77
CA LEU A 246 -4.50 29.41 -1.49
C LEU A 246 -3.61 29.17 -2.72
N SER A 247 -2.49 29.83 -2.76
CA SER A 247 -1.44 29.56 -3.74
C SER A 247 -0.10 29.39 -3.03
N ASP A 248 0.78 28.57 -3.61
CA ASP A 248 2.17 28.50 -3.17
C ASP A 248 3.03 29.58 -3.84
N GLY A 249 4.26 29.76 -3.34
CA GLY A 249 5.22 30.70 -3.89
C GLY A 249 5.65 30.41 -5.33
N ASN A 250 5.36 29.20 -5.82
CA ASN A 250 5.66 28.75 -7.18
C ASN A 250 4.51 29.01 -8.17
N GLY A 251 3.36 29.49 -7.68
CA GLY A 251 2.18 29.82 -8.49
C GLY A 251 1.23 28.63 -8.70
N THR A 252 1.38 27.52 -7.98
CA THR A 252 0.35 26.49 -7.93
C THR A 252 -0.77 26.97 -7.03
N SER A 253 -2.01 26.84 -7.47
CA SER A 253 -3.16 27.20 -6.66
C SER A 253 -4.02 25.99 -6.31
N TYR A 254 -4.55 26.05 -5.09
CA TYR A 254 -5.35 24.98 -4.49
C TYR A 254 -6.70 25.57 -4.08
N LYS A 255 -7.78 24.87 -4.43
CA LYS A 255 -9.13 25.21 -4.02
C LYS A 255 -9.77 24.01 -3.36
N TYR A 256 -10.18 24.17 -2.12
CA TYR A 256 -10.89 23.19 -1.31
C TYR A 256 -12.34 23.62 -1.14
N ASN A 257 -13.27 22.72 -1.41
CA ASN A 257 -14.66 22.88 -1.03
C ASN A 257 -14.97 21.84 0.04
N PHE A 258 -15.54 22.26 1.17
CA PHE A 258 -15.86 21.39 2.30
C PHE A 258 -17.36 21.20 2.42
N TYR A 259 -17.77 19.97 2.74
CA TYR A 259 -19.15 19.54 2.84
C TYR A 259 -19.36 18.76 4.14
N PRO A 260 -20.43 19.00 4.88
CA PRO A 260 -20.82 18.12 5.98
C PRO A 260 -21.24 16.76 5.43
N ALA A 261 -20.86 15.70 6.10
CA ALA A 261 -21.24 14.34 5.71
C ALA A 261 -21.49 13.47 6.94
N ILE A 262 -22.25 12.42 6.75
CA ILE A 262 -22.50 11.38 7.76
C ILE A 262 -21.95 10.08 7.18
N THR A 263 -21.06 9.44 7.92
CA THR A 263 -20.52 8.12 7.58
C THR A 263 -20.95 7.10 8.63
N GLU A 264 -20.68 5.83 8.37
CA GLU A 264 -20.89 4.74 9.35
C GLU A 264 -20.16 5.01 10.68
N ASN A 265 -19.08 5.78 10.64
CA ASN A 265 -18.28 6.15 11.81
C ASN A 265 -18.73 7.46 12.49
N GLY A 266 -19.86 8.06 12.07
CA GLY A 266 -20.43 9.28 12.61
C GLY A 266 -20.25 10.50 11.72
N ASP A 267 -20.48 11.69 12.30
CA ASP A 267 -20.38 12.97 11.61
C ASP A 267 -18.93 13.25 11.19
N CYS A 268 -18.74 13.60 9.94
CA CYS A 268 -17.46 13.97 9.37
C CYS A 268 -17.63 15.13 8.38
N TYR A 269 -16.52 15.57 7.80
CA TYR A 269 -16.53 16.51 6.68
C TYR A 269 -15.77 15.88 5.51
N ILE A 270 -16.22 16.17 4.32
CA ILE A 270 -15.56 15.78 3.08
C ILE A 270 -15.08 17.05 2.40
N PHE A 271 -13.92 17.01 1.80
CA PHE A 271 -13.49 18.05 0.88
C PHE A 271 -13.23 17.46 -0.50
N ASP A 272 -13.50 18.23 -1.51
CA ASP A 272 -12.91 18.08 -2.83
C ASP A 272 -11.73 19.04 -3.01
N LEU A 273 -10.77 18.66 -3.82
CA LEU A 273 -9.58 19.44 -4.10
C LEU A 273 -9.41 19.67 -5.58
N GLU A 274 -9.40 20.93 -5.99
CA GLU A 274 -9.02 21.37 -7.32
C GLU A 274 -7.61 21.99 -7.28
N ILE A 275 -6.69 21.51 -8.13
CA ILE A 275 -5.32 22.02 -8.21
C ILE A 275 -5.07 22.61 -9.59
N SER A 276 -4.61 23.85 -9.62
CA SER A 276 -4.12 24.50 -10.84
C SER A 276 -2.58 24.56 -10.79
N PRO A 277 -1.89 23.71 -11.56
CA PRO A 277 -0.43 23.60 -11.49
C PRO A 277 0.26 24.85 -12.04
N SER A 278 1.39 25.19 -11.43
CA SER A 278 2.25 26.28 -11.90
C SER A 278 2.91 25.99 -13.26
N MET A 279 3.51 27.01 -13.87
CA MET A 279 4.26 26.84 -15.11
C MET A 279 5.58 26.06 -14.93
N LEU A 280 6.03 25.84 -13.69
CA LEU A 280 7.27 25.13 -13.40
C LEU A 280 7.18 23.62 -13.65
N TYR A 281 5.95 23.05 -13.66
CA TYR A 281 5.74 21.65 -13.97
C TYR A 281 5.85 21.40 -15.49
N SER A 282 6.37 20.22 -15.84
CA SER A 282 6.31 19.72 -17.22
C SER A 282 4.86 19.54 -17.68
N GLU A 283 4.63 19.49 -18.99
CA GLU A 283 3.26 19.27 -19.50
C GLU A 283 2.64 17.96 -19.01
N GLN A 284 3.43 16.90 -18.91
CA GLN A 284 2.96 15.61 -18.41
C GLN A 284 2.57 15.69 -16.93
N GLN A 285 3.36 16.39 -16.11
CA GLN A 285 3.03 16.65 -14.70
C GLN A 285 1.75 17.48 -14.57
N LYS A 286 1.63 18.56 -15.36
CA LYS A 286 0.42 19.41 -15.39
C LYS A 286 -0.82 18.64 -15.76
N GLU A 287 -0.73 17.75 -16.77
CA GLU A 287 -1.85 16.93 -17.20
C GLU A 287 -2.31 15.99 -16.08
N PHE A 288 -1.36 15.34 -15.40
CA PHE A 288 -1.68 14.48 -14.27
C PHE A 288 -2.33 15.26 -13.12
N ILE A 289 -1.72 16.39 -12.71
CA ILE A 289 -2.24 17.22 -11.61
C ILE A 289 -3.67 17.71 -11.89
N LYS A 290 -3.97 18.11 -13.13
CA LYS A 290 -5.34 18.50 -13.53
C LYS A 290 -6.35 17.34 -13.49
N LYS A 291 -5.89 16.10 -13.63
CA LYS A 291 -6.74 14.91 -13.56
C LYS A 291 -7.01 14.45 -12.13
N MET A 292 -6.29 14.97 -11.14
CA MET A 292 -6.55 14.60 -9.75
C MET A 292 -7.96 14.98 -9.35
N ASN A 293 -8.80 13.99 -9.12
CA ASN A 293 -10.22 14.08 -8.88
C ASN A 293 -10.62 13.25 -7.66
N TYR A 294 -9.96 13.49 -6.55
CA TYR A 294 -10.22 12.77 -5.32
C TYR A 294 -10.88 13.66 -4.27
N CYS A 295 -11.57 13.00 -3.38
CA CYS A 295 -12.15 13.61 -2.18
C CYS A 295 -11.43 13.06 -0.96
N GLY A 296 -11.31 13.88 0.08
CA GLY A 296 -10.76 13.46 1.36
C GLY A 296 -11.77 13.62 2.48
N SER A 297 -11.84 12.67 3.39
CA SER A 297 -12.65 12.80 4.60
C SER A 297 -11.84 13.37 5.76
N LEU A 298 -12.47 14.23 6.54
CA LEU A 298 -11.89 14.84 7.74
C LEU A 298 -12.72 14.44 8.95
N SER A 299 -12.06 14.11 10.05
CA SER A 299 -12.76 14.00 11.32
C SER A 299 -13.36 15.35 11.73
N GLN A 300 -14.42 15.32 12.52
CA GLN A 300 -15.03 16.52 13.14
C GLN A 300 -13.97 17.36 13.87
N TRP A 301 -13.00 16.71 14.52
CA TRP A 301 -11.93 17.39 15.22
C TRP A 301 -11.00 18.16 14.27
N THR A 302 -10.60 17.56 13.16
CA THR A 302 -9.75 18.20 12.15
C THR A 302 -10.46 19.38 11.52
N TYR A 303 -11.73 19.23 11.14
CA TYR A 303 -12.52 20.33 10.60
C TYR A 303 -12.69 21.48 11.60
N ASN A 304 -12.98 21.17 12.87
CA ASN A 304 -13.06 22.17 13.93
C ASN A 304 -11.72 22.90 14.15
N THR A 305 -10.61 22.19 13.97
CA THR A 305 -9.27 22.81 14.01
C THR A 305 -9.11 23.80 12.86
N ILE A 306 -9.47 23.41 11.64
CA ILE A 306 -9.48 24.33 10.48
C ILE A 306 -10.31 25.57 10.74
N THR A 307 -11.57 25.42 11.18
CA THR A 307 -12.46 26.55 11.41
C THR A 307 -11.97 27.50 12.49
N LYS A 308 -11.37 26.97 13.58
CA LYS A 308 -10.75 27.79 14.63
C LYS A 308 -9.53 28.57 14.14
N LEU A 309 -8.72 27.99 13.26
CA LEU A 309 -7.58 28.68 12.67
C LEU A 309 -8.01 29.82 11.74
N LEU A 310 -9.16 29.69 11.09
CA LEU A 310 -9.70 30.70 10.16
C LEU A 310 -10.42 31.85 10.87
N GLN A 311 -11.02 31.61 12.02
CA GLN A 311 -11.75 32.60 12.84
C GLN A 311 -10.82 33.32 13.80
#